data_19cc2e592145366830f4c50bb75ba70f
#
_entry.id   19cc2e592145366830f4c50bb75ba70f
#
_cell.length_a   1.000
_cell.length_b   1.000
_cell.length_c   1.000
_cell.angle_alpha   90.00
_cell.angle_beta   90.00
_cell.angle_gamma   90.00
#
_symmetry.space_group_name_H-M   'P 1'
#
loop_
_entity.id
_entity.type
_entity.pdbx_description
1 polymer ?
#
loop_
_entity_poly.entity_id
_entity_poly.type
_entity_poly.pdbx_seq_one_letter_code
_entity_poly.pdbx_strand_id
1 'polypeptide(L)'
;MRSNNNNPLTRDEILSRYFPQYRPAVATSQGLSGGSCIIAHDTHRVVLRRHHDPDAPPAHFLRHYRALSQLPASLAPRALFYTPGWMAVEYLHGVVNSALPDADELAALLYHLHQQPRFGWRIALSPLLAQYWSCCDPARRTPFWLRRLKQLQKNGEPRPLRLAPLHMDVHGDNIVLTSAGLRLIDWEYAGDGDIALE
;
A
#
# COMPACT_ATOMS: atom_id res chain seq x y z
N MET A 1 30.23 22.73 -11.50
CA MET A 1 28.84 22.51 -11.92
C MET A 1 28.51 21.05 -11.67
N ARG A 2 27.77 20.71 -10.60
CA ARG A 2 27.27 19.34 -10.38
C ARG A 2 25.90 19.27 -11.06
N SER A 3 25.81 18.52 -12.14
CA SER A 3 24.53 18.23 -12.79
C SER A 3 23.69 17.37 -11.84
N ASN A 4 22.70 17.98 -11.22
CA ASN A 4 21.63 17.26 -10.54
C ASN A 4 20.77 16.55 -11.61
N ASN A 5 21.21 15.37 -12.04
CA ASN A 5 20.34 14.47 -12.79
C ASN A 5 19.35 13.84 -11.79
N ASN A 6 18.25 14.55 -11.54
CA ASN A 6 17.13 14.08 -10.71
C ASN A 6 16.22 13.08 -11.48
N ASN A 7 16.74 12.38 -12.46
CA ASN A 7 15.97 11.36 -13.16
C ASN A 7 15.95 10.08 -12.29
N PRO A 8 14.78 9.53 -11.95
CA PRO A 8 14.71 8.31 -11.18
C PRO A 8 15.42 7.17 -11.93
N LEU A 9 16.20 6.37 -11.19
CA LEU A 9 16.94 5.23 -11.74
C LEU A 9 16.00 4.31 -12.55
N THR A 10 16.50 3.79 -13.64
CA THR A 10 15.82 2.77 -14.42
C THR A 10 15.82 1.43 -13.68
N ARG A 11 14.97 0.50 -14.09
CA ARG A 11 14.96 -0.85 -13.51
C ARG A 11 16.33 -1.53 -13.63
N ASP A 12 16.97 -1.41 -14.77
CA ASP A 12 18.25 -2.08 -15.04
C ASP A 12 19.39 -1.48 -14.20
N GLU A 13 19.36 -0.17 -13.94
CA GLU A 13 20.27 0.47 -13.00
C GLU A 13 20.04 0.03 -11.55
N ILE A 14 18.77 -0.14 -11.14
CA ILE A 14 18.44 -0.70 -9.81
C ILE A 14 18.95 -2.14 -9.69
N LEU A 15 18.71 -2.98 -10.70
CA LEU A 15 19.17 -4.38 -10.69
C LEU A 15 20.68 -4.44 -10.63
N SER A 16 21.39 -3.74 -11.52
CA SER A 16 22.85 -3.79 -11.57
C SER A 16 23.52 -3.29 -10.30
N ARG A 17 22.93 -2.26 -9.67
CA ARG A 17 23.55 -1.60 -8.50
C ARG A 17 23.22 -2.27 -7.17
N TYR A 18 21.97 -2.71 -6.99
CA TYR A 18 21.48 -3.16 -5.68
C TYR A 18 21.12 -4.66 -5.66
N PHE A 19 20.85 -5.24 -6.82
CA PHE A 19 20.43 -6.64 -6.96
C PHE A 19 21.20 -7.36 -8.09
N PRO A 20 22.54 -7.30 -8.12
CA PRO A 20 23.34 -7.75 -9.28
C PRO A 20 23.17 -9.24 -9.61
N GLN A 21 22.82 -10.05 -8.60
CA GLN A 21 22.60 -11.50 -8.76
C GLN A 21 21.16 -11.83 -9.19
N TYR A 22 20.20 -10.88 -9.03
CA TYR A 22 18.80 -11.12 -9.37
C TYR A 22 18.54 -10.88 -10.86
N ARG A 23 17.59 -11.62 -11.38
CA ARG A 23 17.10 -11.46 -12.76
C ARG A 23 15.58 -11.32 -12.73
N PRO A 24 14.97 -10.57 -13.67
CA PRO A 24 13.52 -10.57 -13.82
C PRO A 24 13.02 -12.01 -13.96
N ALA A 25 12.11 -12.41 -13.09
CA ALA A 25 11.41 -13.68 -13.23
C ALA A 25 10.44 -13.56 -14.41
N VAL A 26 10.32 -14.62 -15.22
CA VAL A 26 9.29 -14.68 -16.25
C VAL A 26 7.95 -14.64 -15.53
N ALA A 27 7.26 -13.52 -15.65
CA ALA A 27 6.09 -13.23 -14.83
C ALA A 27 4.91 -14.10 -15.25
N THR A 28 4.38 -14.81 -14.30
CA THR A 28 2.92 -14.97 -14.21
C THR A 28 2.40 -13.64 -13.69
N SER A 29 2.12 -12.72 -14.61
CA SER A 29 1.77 -11.32 -14.32
C SER A 29 0.32 -11.12 -13.89
N GLN A 30 -0.32 -12.11 -13.29
CA GLN A 30 -1.62 -11.91 -12.68
C GLN A 30 -1.43 -11.20 -11.33
N GLY A 31 -1.95 -10.00 -11.20
CA GLY A 31 -2.01 -9.24 -9.96
C GLY A 31 -0.91 -8.22 -9.68
N LEU A 32 0.05 -8.02 -10.58
CA LEU A 32 1.05 -6.95 -10.42
C LEU A 32 0.55 -5.66 -11.10
N SER A 33 0.32 -4.61 -10.33
CA SER A 33 0.06 -3.27 -10.87
C SER A 33 1.24 -2.80 -11.73
N GLY A 34 0.97 -2.05 -12.80
CA GLY A 34 1.88 -1.71 -13.92
C GLY A 34 3.25 -1.10 -13.61
N GLY A 35 3.63 -0.97 -12.33
CA GLY A 35 4.98 -0.55 -11.89
C GLY A 35 5.75 -1.63 -11.13
N SER A 36 5.22 -2.85 -10.99
CA SER A 36 5.82 -3.91 -10.17
C SER A 36 6.38 -5.04 -11.03
N CYS A 37 7.50 -5.63 -10.62
CA CYS A 37 8.05 -6.84 -11.23
C CYS A 37 8.63 -7.77 -10.16
N ILE A 38 8.59 -9.07 -10.43
CA ILE A 38 9.27 -10.07 -9.61
C ILE A 38 10.68 -10.24 -10.13
N ILE A 39 11.64 -10.17 -9.23
CA ILE A 39 13.03 -10.54 -9.50
C ILE A 39 13.40 -11.77 -8.68
N ALA A 40 14.26 -12.63 -9.23
CA ALA A 40 14.64 -13.89 -8.59
C ALA A 40 16.13 -14.14 -8.68
N HIS A 41 16.65 -14.78 -7.65
CA HIS A 41 17.99 -15.38 -7.59
C HIS A 41 17.86 -16.73 -6.88
N ASP A 42 18.17 -17.81 -7.56
CA ASP A 42 17.92 -19.19 -7.11
C ASP A 42 16.46 -19.40 -6.66
N THR A 43 16.25 -19.73 -5.40
CA THR A 43 14.93 -19.92 -4.78
C THR A 43 14.36 -18.62 -4.20
N HIS A 44 15.17 -17.56 -4.11
CA HIS A 44 14.75 -16.30 -3.51
C HIS A 44 14.04 -15.43 -4.53
N ARG A 45 12.87 -14.90 -4.13
CA ARG A 45 12.08 -13.97 -4.92
C ARG A 45 11.85 -12.68 -4.14
N VAL A 46 11.82 -11.58 -4.89
CA VAL A 46 11.58 -10.23 -4.36
C VAL A 46 10.61 -9.51 -5.30
N VAL A 47 9.68 -8.74 -4.76
CA VAL A 47 8.85 -7.85 -5.54
C VAL A 47 9.52 -6.48 -5.57
N LEU A 48 9.92 -6.05 -6.76
CA LEU A 48 10.45 -4.73 -7.01
C LEU A 48 9.32 -3.83 -7.51
N ARG A 49 9.04 -2.74 -6.80
CA ARG A 49 7.97 -1.78 -7.12
C ARG A 49 8.56 -0.45 -7.51
N ARG A 50 8.02 0.13 -8.58
CA ARG A 50 8.33 1.49 -9.03
C ARG A 50 7.23 2.44 -8.60
N HIS A 51 7.59 3.63 -8.15
CA HIS A 51 6.64 4.74 -8.03
C HIS A 51 6.20 5.13 -9.45
N HIS A 52 4.95 4.85 -9.78
CA HIS A 52 4.44 4.94 -11.16
C HIS A 52 3.55 6.15 -11.38
N ASP A 53 2.86 6.61 -10.35
CA ASP A 53 1.93 7.73 -10.48
C ASP A 53 2.69 9.07 -10.37
N PRO A 54 2.84 9.82 -11.49
CA PRO A 54 3.49 11.11 -11.47
C PRO A 54 2.70 12.16 -10.66
N ASP A 55 1.41 11.95 -10.47
CA ASP A 55 0.51 12.86 -9.76
C ASP A 55 0.43 12.53 -8.26
N ALA A 56 0.85 11.31 -7.86
CA ALA A 56 0.92 10.94 -6.45
C ALA A 56 2.12 11.60 -5.76
N PRO A 57 1.93 12.23 -4.60
CA PRO A 57 3.04 12.81 -3.86
C PRO A 57 4.10 11.74 -3.53
N PRO A 58 5.41 12.00 -3.75
CA PRO A 58 6.49 11.05 -3.41
C PRO A 58 6.45 10.59 -1.95
N ALA A 59 5.85 11.40 -1.08
CA ALA A 59 5.63 11.05 0.31
C ALA A 59 4.73 9.81 0.50
N HIS A 60 3.78 9.53 -0.41
CA HIS A 60 2.91 8.35 -0.33
C HIS A 60 3.72 7.07 -0.53
N PHE A 61 4.61 7.05 -1.52
CA PHE A 61 5.47 5.90 -1.77
C PHE A 61 6.44 5.62 -0.60
N LEU A 62 6.98 6.68 0.01
CA LEU A 62 7.78 6.55 1.22
C LEU A 62 6.95 6.06 2.43
N ARG A 63 5.70 6.51 2.58
CA ARG A 63 4.81 6.02 3.64
C ARG A 63 4.49 4.55 3.47
N HIS A 64 4.25 4.08 2.26
CA HIS A 64 4.07 2.65 1.95
C HIS A 64 5.28 1.83 2.45
N TYR A 65 6.50 2.23 2.07
CA TYR A 65 7.72 1.56 2.55
C TYR A 65 7.86 1.61 4.09
N ARG A 66 7.55 2.75 4.70
CA ARG A 66 7.59 2.91 6.16
C ARG A 66 6.56 2.07 6.88
N ALA A 67 5.35 1.94 6.35
CA ALA A 67 4.33 1.03 6.89
C ALA A 67 4.86 -0.41 6.93
N LEU A 68 5.37 -0.90 5.80
CA LEU A 68 5.97 -2.24 5.72
C LEU A 68 7.17 -2.43 6.66
N SER A 69 7.96 -1.38 6.90
CA SER A 69 9.12 -1.44 7.79
C SER A 69 8.76 -1.51 9.28
N GLN A 70 7.54 -1.10 9.64
CA GLN A 70 7.05 -1.07 11.03
C GLN A 70 6.21 -2.29 11.39
N LEU A 71 5.71 -3.01 10.39
CA LEU A 71 4.81 -4.13 10.58
C LEU A 71 5.58 -5.45 10.78
N PRO A 72 5.05 -6.36 11.63
CA PRO A 72 5.62 -7.68 11.77
C PRO A 72 5.40 -8.53 10.52
N ALA A 73 6.31 -9.48 10.29
CA ALA A 73 6.23 -10.40 9.15
C ALA A 73 4.97 -11.30 9.16
N SER A 74 4.27 -11.38 10.28
CA SER A 74 2.98 -12.08 10.37
C SER A 74 1.82 -11.32 9.71
N LEU A 75 1.96 -10.01 9.48
CA LEU A 75 0.93 -9.17 8.89
C LEU A 75 1.23 -8.75 7.44
N ALA A 76 2.50 -8.49 7.14
CA ALA A 76 2.89 -7.85 5.89
C ALA A 76 4.21 -8.43 5.33
N PRO A 77 4.51 -8.27 4.02
CA PRO A 77 5.83 -8.57 3.49
C PRO A 77 6.88 -7.65 4.11
N ARG A 78 8.07 -8.18 4.35
CA ARG A 78 9.20 -7.37 4.87
C ARG A 78 9.64 -6.35 3.82
N ALA A 79 9.87 -5.12 4.27
CA ALA A 79 10.55 -4.10 3.48
C ALA A 79 12.04 -4.43 3.39
N LEU A 80 12.59 -4.52 2.19
CA LEU A 80 13.97 -4.95 1.96
C LEU A 80 14.87 -3.81 1.49
N PHE A 81 14.33 -2.89 0.70
CA PHE A 81 15.11 -1.82 0.08
C PHE A 81 14.20 -0.64 -0.28
N TYR A 82 14.76 0.58 -0.19
CA TYR A 82 14.11 1.80 -0.63
C TYR A 82 15.09 2.79 -1.23
N THR A 83 14.69 3.42 -2.31
CA THR A 83 15.29 4.63 -2.88
C THR A 83 14.17 5.50 -3.49
N PRO A 84 14.36 6.81 -3.70
CA PRO A 84 13.37 7.60 -4.40
C PRO A 84 12.97 6.97 -5.74
N GLY A 85 11.69 6.63 -5.87
CA GLY A 85 11.13 6.00 -7.07
C GLY A 85 11.15 4.47 -7.10
N TRP A 86 11.83 3.77 -6.18
CA TRP A 86 11.86 2.31 -6.12
C TRP A 86 11.84 1.77 -4.70
N MET A 87 11.15 0.64 -4.50
CA MET A 87 11.27 -0.17 -3.29
C MET A 87 11.27 -1.65 -3.65
N ALA A 88 11.88 -2.46 -2.79
CA ALA A 88 11.83 -3.90 -2.87
C ALA A 88 11.24 -4.46 -1.58
N VAL A 89 10.35 -5.45 -1.73
CA VAL A 89 9.69 -6.13 -0.63
C VAL A 89 9.77 -7.64 -0.81
N GLU A 90 9.64 -8.35 0.28
CA GLU A 90 9.56 -9.81 0.29
C GLU A 90 8.47 -10.30 -0.66
N TYR A 91 8.77 -11.33 -1.43
CA TYR A 91 7.76 -12.07 -2.17
C TYR A 91 7.08 -13.08 -1.24
N LEU A 92 5.77 -12.94 -1.04
CA LEU A 92 5.00 -13.89 -0.24
C LEU A 92 4.65 -15.11 -1.08
N HIS A 93 5.13 -16.27 -0.63
CA HIS A 93 4.72 -17.55 -1.19
C HIS A 93 3.33 -17.91 -0.64
N GLY A 94 2.31 -17.89 -1.49
CA GLY A 94 0.93 -18.14 -1.09
C GLY A 94 -0.03 -18.02 -2.26
N VAL A 95 -1.31 -18.07 -1.94
CA VAL A 95 -2.40 -17.95 -2.90
C VAL A 95 -3.15 -16.64 -2.62
N VAL A 96 -3.34 -15.85 -3.66
CA VAL A 96 -4.27 -14.72 -3.67
C VAL A 96 -5.60 -15.25 -4.19
N ASN A 97 -6.66 -15.02 -3.43
CA ASN A 97 -8.01 -15.40 -3.81
C ASN A 97 -8.87 -14.13 -3.77
N SER A 98 -9.48 -13.78 -4.91
CA SER A 98 -10.36 -12.60 -4.99
C SER A 98 -11.59 -12.67 -4.06
N ALA A 99 -11.97 -13.87 -3.60
CA ALA A 99 -12.94 -14.01 -2.53
C ALA A 99 -12.30 -13.65 -1.18
N LEU A 100 -13.07 -12.98 -0.32
CA LEU A 100 -12.63 -12.74 1.06
C LEU A 100 -12.49 -14.08 1.81
N PRO A 101 -11.52 -14.17 2.75
CA PRO A 101 -11.40 -15.30 3.65
C PRO A 101 -12.62 -15.38 4.60
N ASP A 102 -12.65 -16.40 5.45
CA ASP A 102 -13.65 -16.51 6.50
C ASP A 102 -13.67 -15.25 7.37
N ALA A 103 -14.87 -14.85 7.82
CA ALA A 103 -15.06 -13.61 8.57
C ALA A 103 -14.27 -13.59 9.89
N ASP A 104 -14.17 -14.72 10.58
CA ASP A 104 -13.42 -14.81 11.84
C ASP A 104 -11.90 -14.72 11.60
N GLU A 105 -11.40 -15.33 10.53
CA GLU A 105 -9.99 -15.21 10.13
C GLU A 105 -9.62 -13.77 9.74
N LEU A 106 -10.50 -13.13 8.96
CA LEU A 106 -10.31 -11.74 8.57
C LEU A 106 -10.36 -10.82 9.81
N ALA A 107 -11.34 -11.01 10.69
CA ALA A 107 -11.45 -10.22 11.91
C ALA A 107 -10.22 -10.40 12.82
N ALA A 108 -9.69 -11.61 12.94
CA ALA A 108 -8.47 -11.87 13.70
C ALA A 108 -7.25 -11.17 13.10
N LEU A 109 -7.12 -11.17 11.76
CA LEU A 109 -6.05 -10.47 11.04
C LEU A 109 -6.12 -8.96 11.29
N LEU A 110 -7.29 -8.36 11.12
CA LEU A 110 -7.50 -6.92 11.34
C LEU A 110 -7.34 -6.54 12.82
N TYR A 111 -7.83 -7.37 13.73
CA TYR A 111 -7.60 -7.16 15.15
C TYR A 111 -6.10 -7.15 15.48
N HIS A 112 -5.33 -8.09 14.91
CA HIS A 112 -3.87 -8.12 15.07
C HIS A 112 -3.21 -6.87 14.51
N LEU A 113 -3.64 -6.38 13.35
CA LEU A 113 -3.16 -5.11 12.76
C LEU A 113 -3.45 -3.93 13.70
N HIS A 114 -4.68 -3.82 14.20
CA HIS A 114 -5.11 -2.71 15.04
C HIS A 114 -4.46 -2.66 16.44
N GLN A 115 -3.74 -3.72 16.85
CA GLN A 115 -2.92 -3.73 18.07
C GLN A 115 -1.47 -3.26 17.82
N GLN A 116 -1.06 -3.09 16.57
CA GLN A 116 0.31 -2.65 16.27
C GLN A 116 0.53 -1.18 16.67
N PRO A 117 1.79 -0.76 16.86
CA PRO A 117 2.13 0.64 17.03
C PRO A 117 1.65 1.48 15.84
N ARG A 118 1.22 2.71 16.10
CA ARG A 118 0.77 3.65 15.07
C ARG A 118 1.92 4.01 14.13
N PHE A 119 1.58 4.22 12.85
CA PHE A 119 2.54 4.60 11.82
C PHE A 119 3.13 6.01 12.00
N GLY A 120 2.38 6.93 12.66
CA GLY A 120 2.80 8.31 12.86
C GLY A 120 2.28 9.30 11.82
N TRP A 121 1.42 8.87 10.90
CA TRP A 121 0.70 9.78 9.98
C TRP A 121 -0.79 9.42 9.92
N ARG A 122 -1.61 10.47 10.01
CA ARG A 122 -3.06 10.32 10.05
C ARG A 122 -3.67 10.20 8.65
N ILE A 123 -4.71 9.38 8.57
CA ILE A 123 -5.67 9.41 7.49
C ILE A 123 -6.59 10.61 7.76
N ALA A 124 -6.52 11.59 6.88
CA ALA A 124 -7.37 12.78 6.94
C ALA A 124 -8.52 12.60 5.94
N LEU A 125 -9.72 12.32 6.44
CA LEU A 125 -10.89 11.99 5.61
C LEU A 125 -11.33 13.17 4.74
N SER A 126 -11.37 14.36 5.30
CA SER A 126 -11.86 15.54 4.56
C SER A 126 -11.01 15.88 3.33
N PRO A 127 -9.67 15.95 3.42
CA PRO A 127 -8.82 16.12 2.23
C PRO A 127 -8.93 14.96 1.25
N LEU A 128 -8.97 13.71 1.73
CA LEU A 128 -9.09 12.52 0.89
C LEU A 128 -10.39 12.52 0.08
N LEU A 129 -11.52 12.78 0.73
CA LEU A 129 -12.82 12.86 0.05
C LEU A 129 -12.90 14.07 -0.89
N ALA A 130 -12.27 15.19 -0.56
CA ALA A 130 -12.18 16.34 -1.45
C ALA A 130 -11.37 16.02 -2.72
N GLN A 131 -10.27 15.28 -2.58
CA GLN A 131 -9.49 14.79 -3.70
C GLN A 131 -10.32 13.83 -4.58
N TYR A 132 -10.97 12.83 -4.00
CA TYR A 132 -11.84 11.93 -4.75
C TYR A 132 -12.96 12.67 -5.47
N TRP A 133 -13.56 13.68 -4.83
CA TRP A 133 -14.54 14.53 -5.47
C TRP A 133 -13.98 15.28 -6.69
N SER A 134 -12.77 15.78 -6.61
CA SER A 134 -12.13 16.50 -7.72
C SER A 134 -11.75 15.59 -8.89
N CYS A 135 -11.40 14.33 -8.60
CA CYS A 135 -10.97 13.35 -9.59
C CYS A 135 -12.11 12.51 -10.17
N CYS A 136 -13.28 12.44 -9.49
CA CYS A 136 -14.37 11.60 -9.96
C CYS A 136 -15.04 12.18 -11.22
N ASP A 137 -15.62 11.28 -12.03
CA ASP A 137 -16.42 11.64 -13.20
C ASP A 137 -17.49 12.68 -12.82
N PRO A 138 -17.59 13.82 -13.54
CA PRO A 138 -18.62 14.84 -13.31
C PRO A 138 -20.04 14.28 -13.22
N ALA A 139 -20.39 13.23 -13.98
CA ALA A 139 -21.70 12.57 -13.94
C ALA A 139 -22.01 11.93 -12.58
N ARG A 140 -20.99 11.58 -11.79
CA ARG A 140 -21.13 11.03 -10.43
C ARG A 140 -21.23 12.10 -9.34
N ARG A 141 -21.00 13.38 -9.67
CA ARG A 141 -21.03 14.51 -8.74
C ARG A 141 -22.46 14.94 -8.46
N THR A 142 -23.23 14.11 -7.80
CA THR A 142 -24.65 14.42 -7.51
C THR A 142 -24.79 15.44 -6.39
N PRO A 143 -25.92 16.20 -6.35
CA PRO A 143 -26.21 17.13 -5.25
C PRO A 143 -26.28 16.46 -3.87
N PHE A 144 -26.60 15.17 -3.82
CA PHE A 144 -26.59 14.38 -2.58
C PHE A 144 -25.19 14.33 -1.99
N TRP A 145 -24.20 13.87 -2.77
CA TRP A 145 -22.81 13.76 -2.31
C TRP A 145 -22.18 15.11 -2.01
N LEU A 146 -22.49 16.13 -2.82
CA LEU A 146 -22.02 17.50 -2.55
C LEU A 146 -22.51 18.02 -1.20
N ARG A 147 -23.78 17.77 -0.85
CA ARG A 147 -24.32 18.15 0.46
C ARG A 147 -23.61 17.43 1.60
N ARG A 148 -23.32 16.14 1.46
CA ARG A 148 -22.58 15.35 2.45
C ARG A 148 -21.15 15.85 2.67
N LEU A 149 -20.43 16.15 1.60
CA LEU A 149 -19.10 16.75 1.68
C LEU A 149 -19.13 18.13 2.39
N LYS A 150 -20.05 19.00 2.03
CA LYS A 150 -20.22 20.28 2.70
C LYS A 150 -20.60 20.14 4.19
N GLN A 151 -21.40 19.15 4.51
CA GLN A 151 -21.74 18.83 5.90
C GLN A 151 -20.52 18.38 6.69
N LEU A 152 -19.71 17.47 6.13
CA LEU A 152 -18.46 17.04 6.74
C LEU A 152 -17.48 18.21 6.93
N GLN A 153 -17.30 19.04 5.90
CA GLN A 153 -16.46 20.24 5.99
C GLN A 153 -16.92 21.22 7.08
N LYS A 154 -18.24 21.41 7.24
CA LYS A 154 -18.81 22.28 8.26
C LYS A 154 -18.64 21.71 9.68
N ASN A 155 -18.84 20.43 9.85
CA ASN A 155 -18.78 19.77 11.17
C ASN A 155 -17.35 19.43 11.59
N GLY A 156 -16.40 19.47 10.66
CA GLY A 156 -15.05 18.97 10.85
C GLY A 156 -14.97 17.43 10.78
N GLU A 157 -13.78 16.93 10.93
CA GLU A 157 -13.56 15.47 10.93
C GLU A 157 -14.17 14.82 12.19
N PRO A 158 -14.78 13.64 12.06
CA PRO A 158 -15.25 12.87 13.21
C PRO A 158 -14.11 12.62 14.19
N ARG A 159 -14.43 12.71 15.48
CA ARG A 159 -13.47 12.27 16.50
C ARG A 159 -13.38 10.76 16.48
N PRO A 160 -12.17 10.19 16.35
CA PRO A 160 -12.01 8.75 16.33
C PRO A 160 -12.40 8.15 17.69
N LEU A 161 -13.10 7.02 17.65
CA LEU A 161 -13.34 6.20 18.83
C LEU A 161 -12.04 5.55 19.31
N ARG A 162 -11.31 4.99 18.36
CA ARG A 162 -10.02 4.37 18.61
C ARG A 162 -9.10 4.54 17.40
N LEU A 163 -7.97 5.21 17.59
CA LEU A 163 -6.93 5.32 16.58
C LEU A 163 -6.05 4.08 16.57
N ALA A 164 -5.91 3.49 15.39
CA ALA A 164 -5.05 2.35 15.14
C ALA A 164 -4.36 2.49 13.77
N PRO A 165 -3.30 1.73 13.50
CA PRO A 165 -2.81 1.55 12.14
C PRO A 165 -3.86 0.81 11.31
N LEU A 166 -4.18 1.32 10.13
CA LEU A 166 -5.15 0.77 9.19
C LEU A 166 -4.46 0.49 7.85
N HIS A 167 -4.96 -0.50 7.12
CA HIS A 167 -4.56 -0.80 5.76
C HIS A 167 -5.30 0.08 4.74
N MET A 168 -6.58 0.27 4.93
CA MET A 168 -7.51 1.10 4.13
C MET A 168 -7.85 0.58 2.72
N ASP A 169 -7.44 -0.64 2.40
CA ASP A 169 -7.75 -1.28 1.10
C ASP A 169 -7.83 -2.80 1.24
N VAL A 170 -8.57 -3.26 2.24
CA VAL A 170 -8.72 -4.69 2.54
C VAL A 170 -9.75 -5.32 1.62
N HIS A 171 -9.28 -6.09 0.65
CA HIS A 171 -10.10 -6.91 -0.24
C HIS A 171 -9.35 -8.18 -0.65
N GLY A 172 -10.04 -9.15 -1.26
CA GLY A 172 -9.48 -10.48 -1.53
C GLY A 172 -8.14 -10.45 -2.28
N ASP A 173 -7.98 -9.57 -3.27
CA ASP A 173 -6.75 -9.48 -4.06
C ASP A 173 -5.55 -8.92 -3.27
N ASN A 174 -5.80 -8.28 -2.11
CA ASN A 174 -4.77 -7.77 -1.21
C ASN A 174 -4.49 -8.71 -0.02
N ILE A 175 -5.07 -9.92 -0.03
CA ILE A 175 -4.86 -10.92 1.01
C ILE A 175 -4.15 -12.13 0.41
N VAL A 176 -3.03 -12.51 1.00
CA VAL A 176 -2.26 -13.70 0.60
C VAL A 176 -2.40 -14.77 1.69
N LEU A 177 -2.96 -15.91 1.32
CA LEU A 177 -2.97 -17.11 2.17
C LEU A 177 -1.60 -17.79 2.04
N THR A 178 -0.80 -17.68 3.07
CA THR A 178 0.52 -18.33 3.18
C THR A 178 0.45 -19.58 4.05
N SER A 179 1.50 -20.38 4.07
CA SER A 179 1.61 -21.51 5.01
C SER A 179 1.60 -21.10 6.49
N ALA A 180 1.84 -19.81 6.79
CA ALA A 180 1.84 -19.24 8.14
C ALA A 180 0.55 -18.46 8.47
N GLY A 181 -0.46 -18.48 7.58
CA GLY A 181 -1.72 -17.76 7.74
C GLY A 181 -1.89 -16.60 6.75
N LEU A 182 -2.90 -15.79 6.99
CA LEU A 182 -3.24 -14.64 6.14
C LEU A 182 -2.26 -13.49 6.35
N ARG A 183 -1.88 -12.83 5.25
CA ARG A 183 -1.02 -11.63 5.25
C ARG A 183 -1.57 -10.62 4.25
N LEU A 184 -1.42 -9.33 4.56
CA LEU A 184 -1.86 -8.23 3.71
C LEU A 184 -0.72 -7.71 2.83
N ILE A 185 -1.04 -7.40 1.58
CA ILE A 185 -0.17 -6.73 0.62
C ILE A 185 -0.79 -5.41 0.18
N ASP A 186 -0.02 -4.57 -0.49
CA ASP A 186 -0.44 -3.27 -1.06
C ASP A 186 -0.88 -2.21 -0.02
N TRP A 187 0.08 -1.78 0.77
CA TRP A 187 -0.07 -0.84 1.89
C TRP A 187 0.00 0.64 1.48
N GLU A 188 -0.33 0.99 0.24
CA GLU A 188 -0.18 2.36 -0.26
C GLU A 188 -1.14 3.37 0.39
N TYR A 189 -2.30 2.91 0.88
CA TYR A 189 -3.28 3.73 1.59
C TYR A 189 -3.14 3.69 3.12
N ALA A 190 -2.17 2.96 3.64
CA ALA A 190 -1.99 2.77 5.07
C ALA A 190 -1.76 4.06 5.84
N GLY A 191 -2.33 4.13 7.03
CA GLY A 191 -2.18 5.27 7.94
C GLY A 191 -2.88 5.05 9.27
N ASP A 192 -2.79 6.02 10.16
CA ASP A 192 -3.48 5.98 11.43
C ASP A 192 -4.89 6.55 11.29
N GLY A 193 -5.90 5.75 11.58
CA GLY A 193 -7.30 6.13 11.47
C GLY A 193 -8.17 5.53 12.55
N ASP A 194 -9.46 5.84 12.52
CA ASP A 194 -10.44 5.16 13.36
C ASP A 194 -10.66 3.74 12.85
N ILE A 195 -10.63 2.75 13.74
CA ILE A 195 -10.88 1.34 13.39
C ILE A 195 -12.22 1.12 12.67
N ALA A 196 -13.17 2.03 12.81
CA ALA A 196 -14.46 1.96 12.12
C ALA A 196 -14.36 2.31 10.61
N LEU A 197 -13.18 2.71 10.11
CA LEU A 197 -12.96 2.99 8.69
C LEU A 197 -12.58 1.73 7.90
N GLU A 198 -12.21 0.67 8.56
CA GLU A 198 -11.78 -0.60 7.99
C GLU A 198 -12.77 -1.72 8.34
#